data_5f38c3c81d97d0f73c284de3c85e87a5
#
_entry.id   5f38c3c81d97d0f73c284de3c85e87a5
#
_cell.length_a   1.000
_cell.length_b   1.000
_cell.length_c   1.000
_cell.angle_alpha   90.00
_cell.angle_beta   90.00
_cell.angle_gamma   90.00
#
_symmetry.space_group_name_H-M   'P 1'
#
loop_
_entity.id
_entity.type
_entity.pdbx_description
1 polymer ?
#
loop_
_entity_poly.entity_id
_entity_poly.type
_entity_poly.pdbx_seq_one_letter_code
_entity_poly.pdbx_strand_id
1 'polypeptide(L)'
;MGQHRRRTSRHRLLAPTLVTTTLSALTVAAVVVGTHSVAPKATAVASPETTVATAPAVPVVPAEPMEPADPADPAETDAPDESPSPASGSTATVTVTATPSDPPGTTATAPATPEAATVGALFSGTVGPGGHFCTASVLHSAAGNLLLTAAHCVEDPGGVTFAPGYRDGRAPYGTWRVTAVHTTAGWSHDGDQDEDFAVLETAADASGRRIEDVVGGNTLGADEPFGTDVRLYGYPATSERPLLCTNTTGRQSAFQRVVDCPGYPGGTSGGPWISTATGHVVGAIGGYQQGGDTDDTSYSAYFDHTVEALCAEAVAAAT
;
A
#
# COMPACT_ATOMS: atom_id res chain seq x y z
N MET A 1 -28.62 -50.05 36.06
CA MET A 1 -30.01 -49.62 35.82
C MET A 1 -30.11 -48.13 36.10
N GLY A 2 -30.15 -47.33 35.06
CA GLY A 2 -30.21 -45.85 35.16
C GLY A 2 -31.07 -45.37 34.00
N GLN A 3 -32.24 -44.82 34.29
CA GLN A 3 -33.24 -44.42 33.33
C GLN A 3 -32.94 -43.06 32.75
N HIS A 4 -32.83 -42.95 31.42
CA HIS A 4 -32.80 -41.71 30.67
C HIS A 4 -34.19 -41.06 30.61
N ARG A 5 -34.35 -39.89 31.24
CA ARG A 5 -35.50 -39.02 31.02
C ARG A 5 -35.25 -38.12 29.81
N ARG A 6 -36.05 -38.36 28.74
CA ARG A 6 -36.15 -37.45 27.57
C ARG A 6 -36.98 -36.22 27.97
N ARG A 7 -36.39 -35.00 27.87
CA ARG A 7 -37.12 -33.73 27.92
C ARG A 7 -37.63 -33.40 26.52
N THR A 8 -38.93 -33.34 26.34
CA THR A 8 -39.59 -32.83 25.15
C THR A 8 -39.64 -31.30 25.20
N SER A 9 -39.04 -30.65 24.21
CA SER A 9 -39.12 -29.20 24.02
C SER A 9 -40.39 -28.87 23.24
N ARG A 10 -41.27 -28.04 23.83
CA ARG A 10 -42.49 -27.53 23.18
C ARG A 10 -42.11 -26.27 22.39
N HIS A 11 -42.20 -26.33 21.07
CA HIS A 11 -42.11 -25.18 20.20
C HIS A 11 -43.42 -24.36 20.34
N ARG A 12 -43.30 -23.10 20.78
CA ARG A 12 -44.38 -22.09 20.68
C ARG A 12 -44.26 -21.43 19.33
N LEU A 13 -45.26 -21.61 18.51
CA LEU A 13 -45.50 -20.88 17.28
C LEU A 13 -45.97 -19.45 17.66
N LEU A 14 -45.16 -18.44 17.29
CA LEU A 14 -45.56 -17.03 17.33
C LEU A 14 -46.10 -16.65 15.96
N ALA A 15 -47.34 -16.16 15.90
CA ALA A 15 -47.99 -15.68 14.69
C ALA A 15 -47.40 -14.30 14.26
N PRO A 16 -47.31 -14.00 12.96
CA PRO A 16 -46.86 -12.69 12.50
C PRO A 16 -48.00 -11.67 12.58
N THR A 17 -47.74 -10.58 13.28
CA THR A 17 -48.58 -9.37 13.26
C THR A 17 -48.31 -8.59 11.98
N LEU A 18 -49.31 -8.45 11.14
CA LEU A 18 -49.34 -7.55 9.99
C LEU A 18 -49.36 -6.09 10.48
N VAL A 19 -48.32 -5.32 10.18
CA VAL A 19 -48.32 -3.86 10.31
C VAL A 19 -48.63 -3.28 8.93
N THR A 20 -49.82 -2.71 8.81
CA THR A 20 -50.26 -1.92 7.64
C THR A 20 -49.71 -0.51 7.76
N THR A 21 -48.72 -0.15 6.91
CA THR A 21 -48.26 1.23 6.76
C THR A 21 -49.10 1.95 5.73
N THR A 22 -49.83 2.99 6.17
CA THR A 22 -50.54 3.92 5.31
C THR A 22 -49.56 4.87 4.61
N LEU A 23 -49.62 4.87 3.28
CA LEU A 23 -48.86 5.77 2.42
C LEU A 23 -49.56 7.11 2.33
N SER A 24 -48.99 8.16 2.94
CA SER A 24 -49.47 9.53 2.76
C SER A 24 -48.74 10.15 1.56
N ALA A 25 -49.50 10.43 0.51
CA ALA A 25 -48.99 11.16 -0.66
C ALA A 25 -48.92 12.65 -0.35
N LEU A 26 -47.70 13.23 -0.31
CA LEU A 26 -47.49 14.68 -0.32
C LEU A 26 -47.35 15.13 -1.77
N THR A 27 -48.33 15.90 -2.26
CA THR A 27 -48.24 16.63 -3.53
C THR A 27 -47.43 17.90 -3.32
N VAL A 28 -46.23 17.97 -3.96
CA VAL A 28 -45.47 19.22 -4.04
C VAL A 28 -45.88 19.97 -5.30
N ALA A 29 -46.42 21.16 -5.13
CA ALA A 29 -46.70 22.09 -6.22
C ALA A 29 -45.40 22.75 -6.68
N ALA A 30 -44.98 22.54 -7.94
CA ALA A 30 -43.88 23.22 -8.54
C ALA A 30 -44.27 24.63 -8.97
N VAL A 31 -43.66 25.64 -8.35
CA VAL A 31 -43.73 27.04 -8.81
C VAL A 31 -42.63 27.21 -9.85
N VAL A 32 -43.04 27.42 -11.12
CA VAL A 32 -42.09 27.75 -12.21
C VAL A 32 -41.85 29.27 -12.17
N VAL A 33 -40.67 29.67 -11.71
CA VAL A 33 -40.16 31.04 -11.85
C VAL A 33 -39.34 31.09 -13.13
N GLY A 34 -39.90 31.76 -14.16
CA GLY A 34 -39.17 32.01 -15.42
C GLY A 34 -38.06 33.05 -15.22
N THR A 35 -36.83 32.65 -15.40
CA THR A 35 -35.71 33.59 -15.49
C THR A 35 -35.33 33.77 -16.96
N HIS A 36 -35.48 35.02 -17.44
CA HIS A 36 -35.03 35.45 -18.75
C HIS A 36 -33.49 35.42 -18.82
N SER A 37 -32.93 34.53 -19.62
CA SER A 37 -31.52 34.53 -19.95
C SER A 37 -31.21 35.61 -21.00
N VAL A 38 -30.46 36.62 -20.58
CA VAL A 38 -29.82 37.56 -21.52
C VAL A 38 -28.46 36.93 -21.88
N ALA A 39 -28.28 36.57 -23.14
CA ALA A 39 -27.03 36.08 -23.69
C ALA A 39 -25.98 37.20 -23.81
N PRO A 40 -24.75 37.06 -23.32
CA PRO A 40 -23.69 37.99 -23.64
C PRO A 40 -23.15 37.73 -25.05
N LYS A 41 -23.04 38.82 -25.82
CA LYS A 41 -22.49 38.89 -27.17
C LYS A 41 -21.00 38.55 -27.12
N ALA A 42 -20.59 37.45 -27.73
CA ALA A 42 -19.17 37.06 -27.84
C ALA A 42 -18.45 38.06 -28.80
N THR A 43 -17.47 38.74 -28.24
CA THR A 43 -16.48 39.51 -29.01
C THR A 43 -15.35 38.56 -29.35
N ALA A 44 -15.16 38.28 -30.63
CA ALA A 44 -14.05 37.47 -31.14
C ALA A 44 -12.74 38.27 -30.99
N VAL A 45 -11.84 37.73 -30.14
CA VAL A 45 -10.45 38.18 -30.07
C VAL A 45 -9.64 37.26 -30.96
N ALA A 46 -8.96 37.88 -31.98
CA ALA A 46 -8.08 37.18 -32.89
C ALA A 46 -6.85 36.61 -32.15
N SER A 47 -6.59 35.34 -32.36
CA SER A 47 -5.35 34.67 -31.90
C SER A 47 -4.16 35.14 -32.75
N PRO A 48 -2.99 35.41 -32.15
CA PRO A 48 -1.78 35.63 -32.94
C PRO A 48 -1.25 34.28 -33.47
N GLU A 49 -0.97 34.20 -34.73
CA GLU A 49 -0.27 33.10 -35.41
C GLU A 49 1.14 32.97 -34.80
N THR A 50 1.41 31.83 -34.16
CA THR A 50 2.76 31.47 -33.72
C THR A 50 3.49 30.84 -34.93
N THR A 51 4.43 31.55 -35.46
CA THR A 51 5.36 31.06 -36.49
C THR A 51 6.30 30.05 -35.85
N VAL A 52 6.16 28.77 -36.21
CA VAL A 52 7.09 27.70 -35.79
C VAL A 52 8.38 27.87 -36.59
N ALA A 53 9.46 28.27 -35.94
CA ALA A 53 10.81 28.28 -36.47
C ALA A 53 11.33 26.83 -36.57
N THR A 54 11.53 26.35 -37.78
CA THR A 54 12.13 25.06 -38.09
C THR A 54 13.61 25.10 -37.72
N ALA A 55 14.03 24.30 -36.72
CA ALA A 55 15.45 24.09 -36.40
C ALA A 55 16.14 23.26 -37.51
N PRO A 56 17.41 23.50 -37.86
CA PRO A 56 18.12 22.75 -38.87
C PRO A 56 18.44 21.34 -38.40
N ALA A 57 18.22 20.36 -39.28
CA ALA A 57 18.55 18.96 -39.07
C ALA A 57 20.07 18.73 -38.89
N VAL A 58 20.45 18.03 -37.85
CA VAL A 58 21.82 17.53 -37.63
C VAL A 58 22.04 16.32 -38.54
N PRO A 59 23.13 16.23 -39.33
CA PRO A 59 23.37 15.07 -40.18
C PRO A 59 23.71 13.84 -39.38
N VAL A 60 22.97 12.76 -39.62
CA VAL A 60 23.25 11.42 -39.08
C VAL A 60 24.42 10.83 -39.86
N VAL A 61 25.54 10.54 -39.16
CA VAL A 61 26.65 9.79 -39.72
C VAL A 61 26.29 8.30 -39.65
N PRO A 62 26.39 7.53 -40.77
CA PRO A 62 26.16 6.10 -40.75
C PRO A 62 27.30 5.40 -40.00
N ALA A 63 26.94 4.50 -39.06
CA ALA A 63 27.89 3.60 -38.41
C ALA A 63 28.35 2.55 -39.43
N GLU A 64 29.66 2.38 -39.55
CA GLU A 64 30.26 1.28 -40.30
C GLU A 64 30.04 -0.07 -39.62
N PRO A 65 29.84 -1.17 -40.37
CA PRO A 65 29.66 -2.49 -39.79
C PRO A 65 31.02 -3.03 -39.29
N MET A 66 31.06 -3.46 -38.01
CA MET A 66 32.16 -4.19 -37.44
C MET A 66 32.21 -5.60 -38.02
N GLU A 67 33.34 -5.97 -38.61
CA GLU A 67 33.65 -7.35 -39.03
C GLU A 67 33.78 -8.28 -37.84
N PRO A 68 33.38 -9.56 -37.93
CA PRO A 68 33.55 -10.53 -36.87
C PRO A 68 35.02 -11.01 -36.82
N ALA A 69 35.59 -11.02 -35.62
CA ALA A 69 36.91 -11.57 -35.36
C ALA A 69 36.92 -13.09 -35.48
N ASP A 70 37.94 -13.63 -36.20
CA ASP A 70 38.18 -15.05 -36.38
C ASP A 70 38.49 -15.77 -35.06
N PRO A 71 38.07 -17.04 -34.90
CA PRO A 71 38.41 -17.85 -33.73
C PRO A 71 39.83 -18.40 -33.85
N ALA A 72 40.65 -18.18 -32.82
CA ALA A 72 41.98 -18.75 -32.70
C ALA A 72 41.90 -20.24 -32.35
N ASP A 73 42.73 -21.03 -33.06
CA ASP A 73 42.94 -22.45 -32.98
C ASP A 73 43.48 -22.93 -31.59
N PRO A 74 43.05 -24.08 -31.07
CA PRO A 74 43.56 -24.60 -29.80
C PRO A 74 44.84 -25.37 -29.99
N ALA A 75 45.90 -24.99 -29.23
CA ALA A 75 47.12 -25.80 -29.09
C ALA A 75 46.88 -26.94 -28.12
N GLU A 76 47.07 -28.16 -28.61
CA GLU A 76 47.22 -29.39 -27.83
C GLU A 76 48.44 -29.30 -26.90
N THR A 77 48.27 -29.65 -25.63
CA THR A 77 49.37 -30.12 -24.78
C THR A 77 48.88 -31.21 -23.82
N ASP A 78 49.62 -32.30 -23.84
CA ASP A 78 49.50 -33.57 -23.17
C ASP A 78 49.08 -33.57 -21.69
N ALA A 79 48.32 -34.62 -21.34
CA ALA A 79 48.02 -35.02 -19.97
C ALA A 79 49.21 -35.67 -19.27
N PRO A 80 49.19 -35.70 -17.90
CA PRO A 80 48.95 -37.01 -17.29
C PRO A 80 47.85 -37.04 -16.22
N ASP A 81 47.16 -38.14 -16.27
CA ASP A 81 46.29 -38.84 -15.38
C ASP A 81 46.71 -38.75 -13.89
N GLU A 82 45.82 -38.13 -13.07
CA GLU A 82 45.69 -38.49 -11.65
C GLU A 82 44.25 -38.12 -11.21
N SER A 83 43.50 -39.17 -10.95
CA SER A 83 42.16 -39.14 -10.39
C SER A 83 42.23 -38.89 -8.87
N PRO A 84 41.62 -37.87 -8.31
CA PRO A 84 41.16 -37.93 -6.91
C PRO A 84 39.66 -38.03 -6.80
N SER A 85 39.28 -38.94 -5.95
CA SER A 85 37.97 -39.24 -5.36
C SER A 85 37.09 -38.01 -5.08
N PRO A 86 35.73 -38.13 -5.23
CA PRO A 86 34.84 -37.01 -4.95
C PRO A 86 34.76 -36.71 -3.45
N ALA A 87 35.30 -35.61 -3.05
CA ALA A 87 35.02 -35.03 -1.75
C ALA A 87 33.56 -34.52 -1.75
N SER A 88 32.77 -35.09 -0.84
CA SER A 88 31.42 -34.59 -0.52
C SER A 88 31.49 -33.12 -0.14
N GLY A 89 31.16 -32.25 -1.06
CA GLY A 89 30.95 -30.84 -0.78
C GLY A 89 29.70 -30.69 0.07
N SER A 90 29.89 -30.47 1.38
CA SER A 90 28.84 -29.90 2.24
C SER A 90 28.44 -28.54 1.68
N THR A 91 27.28 -28.49 1.08
CA THR A 91 26.62 -27.22 0.77
C THR A 91 26.22 -26.60 2.12
N ALA A 92 27.05 -25.70 2.63
CA ALA A 92 26.68 -24.89 3.77
C ALA A 92 25.56 -23.97 3.32
N THR A 93 24.32 -24.31 3.71
CA THR A 93 23.20 -23.39 3.65
C THR A 93 23.55 -22.25 4.61
N VAL A 94 23.93 -21.10 4.06
CA VAL A 94 24.08 -19.87 4.86
C VAL A 94 22.69 -19.43 5.23
N THR A 95 22.20 -19.88 6.38
CA THR A 95 21.03 -19.30 7.02
C THR A 95 21.43 -17.91 7.49
N VAL A 96 21.05 -16.88 6.73
CA VAL A 96 21.17 -15.49 7.19
C VAL A 96 20.16 -15.32 8.30
N THR A 97 20.59 -15.48 9.54
CA THR A 97 19.77 -15.17 10.71
C THR A 97 19.65 -13.64 10.76
N ALA A 98 18.44 -13.12 10.61
CA ALA A 98 18.15 -11.71 10.89
C ALA A 98 18.68 -11.38 12.28
N THR A 99 19.38 -10.26 12.43
CA THR A 99 19.77 -9.78 13.75
C THR A 99 18.57 -9.03 14.33
N PRO A 100 17.88 -9.59 15.36
CA PRO A 100 16.76 -8.91 15.99
C PRO A 100 17.21 -7.57 16.58
N SER A 101 16.31 -6.59 16.60
CA SER A 101 16.49 -5.40 17.42
C SER A 101 16.34 -5.84 18.88
N ASP A 102 17.33 -5.61 19.74
CA ASP A 102 17.30 -6.03 21.13
C ASP A 102 17.32 -4.77 22.03
N PRO A 103 16.32 -4.59 22.94
CA PRO A 103 15.16 -5.43 23.23
C PRO A 103 13.97 -5.18 22.27
N PRO A 104 12.94 -6.08 22.27
CA PRO A 104 11.74 -5.86 21.47
C PRO A 104 10.98 -4.60 21.91
N GLY A 105 10.30 -3.96 20.95
CA GLY A 105 9.50 -2.77 21.22
C GLY A 105 8.29 -3.05 22.09
N THR A 106 7.68 -1.98 22.59
CA THR A 106 6.43 -2.08 23.35
C THR A 106 5.27 -1.64 22.46
N THR A 107 4.33 -2.57 22.21
CA THR A 107 3.13 -2.32 21.42
C THR A 107 1.96 -1.91 22.31
N ALA A 108 1.24 -0.88 21.87
CA ALA A 108 0.00 -0.41 22.50
C ALA A 108 -1.00 0.06 21.45
N THR A 109 -2.25 0.26 21.85
CA THR A 109 -3.22 0.97 20.99
C THR A 109 -2.71 2.37 20.69
N ALA A 110 -2.59 2.72 19.42
CA ALA A 110 -2.14 4.04 19.01
C ALA A 110 -3.09 5.14 19.50
N PRO A 111 -2.60 6.24 20.08
CA PRO A 111 -3.44 7.38 20.43
C PRO A 111 -3.99 8.08 19.17
N ALA A 112 -5.10 8.81 19.31
CA ALA A 112 -5.62 9.63 18.22
C ALA A 112 -4.79 10.93 18.11
N THR A 113 -3.83 10.93 17.20
CA THR A 113 -2.93 12.06 16.91
C THR A 113 -3.03 12.45 15.43
N PRO A 114 -2.54 13.65 15.01
CA PRO A 114 -2.45 14.00 13.59
C PRO A 114 -1.66 12.96 12.77
N GLU A 115 -0.56 12.40 13.29
CA GLU A 115 0.21 11.36 12.62
C GLU A 115 -0.62 10.07 12.48
N ALA A 116 -1.28 9.61 13.56
CA ALA A 116 -2.16 8.43 13.47
C ALA A 116 -3.37 8.66 12.55
N ALA A 117 -3.76 9.90 12.27
CA ALA A 117 -4.84 10.22 11.33
C ALA A 117 -4.44 9.97 9.87
N THR A 118 -3.14 10.04 9.54
CA THR A 118 -2.65 9.73 8.18
C THR A 118 -2.63 8.22 7.90
N VAL A 119 -2.75 7.38 8.96
CA VAL A 119 -2.80 5.92 8.85
C VAL A 119 -4.25 5.45 8.92
N GLY A 120 -4.64 4.51 8.08
CA GLY A 120 -6.01 4.03 8.00
C GLY A 120 -6.13 2.57 7.62
N ALA A 121 -7.33 2.04 7.78
CA ALA A 121 -7.68 0.68 7.42
C ALA A 121 -8.22 0.60 5.98
N LEU A 122 -7.88 -0.48 5.27
CA LEU A 122 -8.41 -0.82 3.95
C LEU A 122 -9.58 -1.80 4.10
N PHE A 123 -10.69 -1.50 3.45
CA PHE A 123 -11.92 -2.28 3.46
C PHE A 123 -12.26 -2.79 2.08
N SER A 124 -12.77 -4.03 2.01
CA SER A 124 -13.43 -4.55 0.81
C SER A 124 -14.94 -4.25 0.90
N GLY A 125 -15.36 -3.20 0.20
CA GLY A 125 -16.78 -2.75 0.19
C GLY A 125 -17.11 -1.74 1.28
N THR A 126 -18.11 -2.04 2.12
CA THR A 126 -18.63 -1.11 3.12
C THR A 126 -17.72 -1.01 4.34
N VAL A 127 -17.39 0.23 4.73
CA VAL A 127 -16.63 0.50 5.95
C VAL A 127 -17.48 0.25 7.20
N GLY A 128 -16.99 -0.61 8.08
CA GLY A 128 -17.66 -0.98 9.31
C GLY A 128 -16.89 -2.01 10.14
N PRO A 129 -17.37 -2.36 11.33
CA PRO A 129 -16.68 -3.27 12.22
C PRO A 129 -16.33 -4.63 11.58
N GLY A 130 -15.08 -5.07 11.75
CA GLY A 130 -14.60 -6.39 11.29
C GLY A 130 -14.45 -6.53 9.77
N GLY A 131 -14.55 -5.45 8.99
CA GLY A 131 -14.52 -5.50 7.53
C GLY A 131 -13.18 -5.13 6.88
N HIS A 132 -12.20 -4.66 7.64
CA HIS A 132 -10.88 -4.29 7.10
C HIS A 132 -9.95 -5.49 6.99
N PHE A 133 -9.03 -5.43 6.04
CA PHE A 133 -8.13 -6.54 5.70
C PHE A 133 -6.65 -6.15 5.69
N CYS A 134 -6.33 -4.87 5.49
CA CYS A 134 -4.97 -4.33 5.47
C CYS A 134 -4.95 -2.90 6.03
N THR A 135 -3.76 -2.36 6.15
CA THR A 135 -3.44 -0.99 6.57
C THR A 135 -2.85 -0.22 5.39
N ALA A 136 -3.08 1.09 5.33
CA ALA A 136 -2.38 1.99 4.42
C ALA A 136 -2.08 3.32 5.11
N SER A 137 -1.24 4.15 4.49
CA SER A 137 -0.96 5.51 4.96
C SER A 137 -1.00 6.51 3.81
N VAL A 138 -1.43 7.74 4.10
CA VAL A 138 -1.46 8.83 3.11
C VAL A 138 -0.03 9.27 2.81
N LEU A 139 0.33 9.34 1.52
CA LEU A 139 1.59 9.92 1.04
C LEU A 139 1.41 11.40 0.71
N HIS A 140 2.41 12.20 1.09
CA HIS A 140 2.53 13.57 0.62
C HIS A 140 2.87 13.58 -0.88
N SER A 141 2.06 14.26 -1.69
CA SER A 141 2.27 14.36 -3.12
C SER A 141 1.57 15.58 -3.73
N ALA A 142 2.03 16.02 -4.91
CA ALA A 142 1.36 17.09 -5.65
C ALA A 142 -0.09 16.73 -6.04
N ALA A 143 -0.37 15.42 -6.24
CA ALA A 143 -1.71 14.92 -6.52
C ALA A 143 -2.64 14.96 -5.30
N GLY A 144 -2.10 14.81 -4.07
CA GLY A 144 -2.84 14.88 -2.80
C GLY A 144 -3.83 13.74 -2.55
N ASN A 145 -3.76 12.66 -3.33
CA ASN A 145 -4.69 11.55 -3.33
C ASN A 145 -4.02 10.16 -3.28
N LEU A 146 -2.73 10.11 -2.91
CA LEU A 146 -1.96 8.87 -2.92
C LEU A 146 -1.88 8.23 -1.53
N LEU A 147 -1.89 6.88 -1.53
CA LEU A 147 -1.68 6.05 -0.35
C LEU A 147 -0.52 5.09 -0.61
N LEU A 148 0.21 4.75 0.46
CA LEU A 148 1.19 3.66 0.49
C LEU A 148 0.60 2.47 1.25
N THR A 149 0.82 1.27 0.73
CA THR A 149 0.48 -0.01 1.37
C THR A 149 1.43 -1.10 0.89
N ALA A 150 1.27 -2.36 1.33
CA ALA A 150 1.94 -3.51 0.75
C ALA A 150 1.27 -3.93 -0.57
N ALA A 151 2.06 -4.42 -1.52
CA ALA A 151 1.51 -4.82 -2.82
C ALA A 151 0.62 -6.08 -2.72
N HIS A 152 0.93 -7.01 -1.81
CA HIS A 152 0.10 -8.18 -1.55
C HIS A 152 -1.29 -7.84 -1.00
N CYS A 153 -1.54 -6.61 -0.54
CA CYS A 153 -2.83 -6.18 -0.01
C CYS A 153 -3.87 -5.92 -1.11
N VAL A 154 -3.45 -5.38 -2.26
CA VAL A 154 -4.40 -4.90 -3.26
C VAL A 154 -3.89 -5.19 -4.68
N GLU A 155 -4.51 -6.16 -5.35
CA GLU A 155 -4.27 -6.47 -6.76
C GLU A 155 -5.22 -5.68 -7.69
N ASP A 156 -6.45 -5.45 -7.25
CA ASP A 156 -7.51 -4.77 -7.99
C ASP A 156 -8.13 -3.66 -7.12
N PRO A 157 -8.22 -2.41 -7.61
CA PRO A 157 -8.85 -1.31 -6.87
C PRO A 157 -10.37 -1.50 -6.68
N GLY A 158 -10.99 -2.45 -7.39
CA GLY A 158 -12.44 -2.65 -7.41
C GLY A 158 -13.04 -2.91 -6.03
N GLY A 159 -13.83 -1.95 -5.52
CA GLY A 159 -14.49 -2.07 -4.23
C GLY A 159 -13.62 -1.80 -3.02
N VAL A 160 -12.35 -1.40 -3.18
CA VAL A 160 -11.47 -1.05 -2.06
C VAL A 160 -11.76 0.37 -1.58
N THR A 161 -11.92 0.52 -0.27
CA THR A 161 -12.18 1.81 0.40
C THR A 161 -11.19 2.00 1.55
N PHE A 162 -10.58 3.17 1.62
CA PHE A 162 -9.68 3.59 2.69
C PHE A 162 -10.40 4.47 3.71
N ALA A 163 -10.18 4.20 5.00
CA ALA A 163 -10.71 4.98 6.12
C ALA A 163 -9.55 5.45 7.03
N PRO A 164 -9.05 6.70 6.85
CA PRO A 164 -8.00 7.26 7.68
C PRO A 164 -8.45 7.44 9.12
N GLY A 165 -7.56 7.15 10.07
CA GLY A 165 -7.84 7.29 11.50
C GLY A 165 -9.01 6.45 12.00
N TYR A 166 -9.38 5.37 11.31
CA TYR A 166 -10.49 4.49 11.67
C TYR A 166 -10.40 4.03 13.12
N ARG A 167 -11.54 4.14 13.86
CA ARG A 167 -11.60 3.73 15.28
C ARG A 167 -13.03 3.38 15.69
N ASP A 168 -13.16 2.32 16.49
CA ASP A 168 -14.41 1.95 17.17
C ASP A 168 -15.60 1.86 16.19
N GLY A 169 -15.39 1.28 15.01
CA GLY A 169 -16.41 1.13 13.99
C GLY A 169 -16.72 2.43 13.22
N ARG A 170 -15.88 3.48 13.34
CA ARG A 170 -16.15 4.80 12.76
C ARG A 170 -14.98 5.29 11.90
N ALA A 171 -15.31 5.97 10.81
CA ALA A 171 -14.39 6.72 9.95
C ALA A 171 -14.51 8.22 10.26
N PRO A 172 -13.75 8.77 11.24
CA PRO A 172 -13.95 10.13 11.76
C PRO A 172 -13.64 11.21 10.72
N TYR A 173 -12.81 10.90 9.74
CA TYR A 173 -12.42 11.83 8.68
C TYR A 173 -13.19 11.61 7.38
N GLY A 174 -13.99 10.55 7.28
CA GLY A 174 -14.64 10.09 6.05
C GLY A 174 -13.95 8.88 5.43
N THR A 175 -14.31 8.61 4.18
CA THR A 175 -13.81 7.44 3.43
C THR A 175 -13.45 7.82 2.01
N TRP A 176 -12.44 7.17 1.43
CA TRP A 176 -11.97 7.39 0.07
C TRP A 176 -11.93 6.06 -0.70
N ARG A 177 -12.60 6.04 -1.84
CA ARG A 177 -12.58 4.87 -2.73
C ARG A 177 -11.25 4.83 -3.49
N VAL A 178 -10.60 3.67 -3.50
CA VAL A 178 -9.41 3.43 -4.33
C VAL A 178 -9.83 3.35 -5.81
N THR A 179 -9.05 3.98 -6.68
CA THR A 179 -9.32 4.07 -8.13
C THR A 179 -8.26 3.43 -9.00
N ALA A 180 -7.02 3.37 -8.51
CA ALA A 180 -5.91 2.71 -9.20
C ALA A 180 -4.94 2.08 -8.20
N VAL A 181 -4.19 1.10 -8.66
CA VAL A 181 -3.11 0.42 -7.94
C VAL A 181 -1.87 0.47 -8.83
N HIS A 182 -0.77 0.96 -8.29
CA HIS A 182 0.54 0.97 -8.93
C HIS A 182 1.46 0.03 -8.15
N THR A 183 2.07 -0.92 -8.86
CA THR A 183 3.06 -1.86 -8.35
C THR A 183 4.23 -1.93 -9.33
N THR A 184 5.37 -2.38 -8.86
CA THR A 184 6.55 -2.59 -9.69
C THR A 184 6.38 -3.78 -10.63
N ALA A 185 7.24 -3.87 -11.65
CA ALA A 185 7.28 -5.04 -12.53
C ALA A 185 7.76 -6.30 -11.79
N GLY A 186 8.73 -6.15 -10.84
CA GLY A 186 9.22 -7.26 -10.03
C GLY A 186 8.11 -7.88 -9.18
N TRP A 187 7.27 -7.05 -8.55
CA TRP A 187 6.11 -7.57 -7.84
C TRP A 187 5.08 -8.20 -8.79
N SER A 188 4.62 -7.48 -9.80
CA SER A 188 3.48 -7.90 -10.63
C SER A 188 3.76 -9.13 -11.51
N HIS A 189 5.02 -9.37 -11.90
CA HIS A 189 5.40 -10.50 -12.75
C HIS A 189 5.98 -11.68 -11.95
N ASP A 190 6.78 -11.39 -10.93
CA ASP A 190 7.61 -12.38 -10.24
C ASP A 190 7.21 -12.59 -8.78
N GLY A 191 6.36 -11.72 -8.21
CA GLY A 191 6.02 -11.74 -6.78
C GLY A 191 7.23 -11.45 -5.91
N ASP A 192 8.12 -10.54 -6.38
CA ASP A 192 9.36 -10.21 -5.69
C ASP A 192 9.07 -9.55 -4.35
N GLN A 193 9.40 -10.25 -3.26
CA GLN A 193 9.18 -9.75 -1.90
C GLN A 193 10.01 -8.51 -1.57
N ASP A 194 11.11 -8.26 -2.28
CA ASP A 194 11.90 -7.06 -2.12
C ASP A 194 11.21 -5.81 -2.71
N GLU A 195 10.11 -6.02 -3.45
CA GLU A 195 9.27 -4.99 -4.04
C GLU A 195 7.79 -5.07 -3.58
N ASP A 196 7.51 -5.69 -2.41
CA ASP A 196 6.17 -5.79 -1.83
C ASP A 196 5.69 -4.46 -1.24
N PHE A 197 5.54 -3.45 -2.11
CA PHE A 197 4.90 -2.17 -1.82
C PHE A 197 4.05 -1.72 -3.01
N ALA A 198 2.99 -0.98 -2.71
CA ALA A 198 2.08 -0.42 -3.71
C ALA A 198 1.72 1.03 -3.39
N VAL A 199 1.51 1.82 -4.44
CA VAL A 199 0.91 3.15 -4.36
C VAL A 199 -0.51 3.06 -4.90
N LEU A 200 -1.49 3.50 -4.09
CA LEU A 200 -2.89 3.53 -4.48
C LEU A 200 -3.30 4.96 -4.78
N GLU A 201 -4.13 5.15 -5.81
CA GLU A 201 -4.85 6.41 -6.01
C GLU A 201 -6.24 6.34 -5.38
N THR A 202 -6.72 7.48 -4.87
CA THR A 202 -8.08 7.60 -4.36
C THR A 202 -8.88 8.62 -5.14
N ALA A 203 -10.19 8.39 -5.30
CA ALA A 203 -11.11 9.43 -5.70
C ALA A 203 -11.23 10.49 -4.60
N ALA A 204 -11.62 11.71 -4.95
CA ALA A 204 -12.05 12.68 -3.95
C ALA A 204 -13.26 12.12 -3.14
N ASP A 205 -13.42 12.59 -1.90
CA ASP A 205 -14.57 12.23 -1.07
C ASP A 205 -15.89 12.79 -1.63
N ALA A 206 -17.01 12.47 -0.99
CA ALA A 206 -18.34 12.94 -1.39
C ALA A 206 -18.48 14.48 -1.38
N SER A 207 -17.55 15.21 -0.74
CA SER A 207 -17.49 16.67 -0.71
C SER A 207 -16.48 17.24 -1.71
N GLY A 208 -15.84 16.40 -2.52
CA GLY A 208 -14.81 16.80 -3.50
C GLY A 208 -13.43 17.07 -2.90
N ARG A 209 -13.14 16.63 -1.67
CA ARG A 209 -11.86 16.86 -1.01
C ARG A 209 -10.89 15.72 -1.31
N ARG A 210 -9.63 16.03 -1.57
CA ARG A 210 -8.54 15.05 -1.63
C ARG A 210 -8.19 14.62 -0.20
N ILE A 211 -7.69 13.42 -0.06
CA ILE A 211 -7.43 12.84 1.26
C ILE A 211 -6.37 13.61 2.03
N GLU A 212 -5.28 14.01 1.38
CA GLU A 212 -4.20 14.76 1.99
C GLU A 212 -4.65 16.13 2.51
N ASP A 213 -5.61 16.78 1.85
CA ASP A 213 -6.19 18.05 2.31
C ASP A 213 -6.95 17.91 3.64
N VAL A 214 -7.33 16.68 4.02
CA VAL A 214 -8.13 16.41 5.23
C VAL A 214 -7.28 15.93 6.40
N VAL A 215 -6.32 15.03 6.17
CA VAL A 215 -5.55 14.40 7.26
C VAL A 215 -4.05 14.66 7.19
N GLY A 216 -3.57 15.31 6.13
CA GLY A 216 -2.14 15.43 5.84
C GLY A 216 -1.59 14.17 5.17
N GLY A 217 -0.29 14.20 4.83
CA GLY A 217 0.41 13.10 4.20
C GLY A 217 1.81 12.91 4.76
N ASN A 218 2.32 11.70 4.71
CA ASN A 218 3.67 11.35 5.13
C ASN A 218 4.64 11.54 3.96
N THR A 219 5.78 12.17 4.20
CA THR A 219 6.84 12.25 3.20
C THR A 219 7.48 10.88 3.02
N LEU A 220 7.68 10.44 1.77
CA LEU A 220 8.42 9.22 1.47
C LEU A 220 9.90 9.42 1.83
N GLY A 221 10.50 8.44 2.51
CA GLY A 221 11.92 8.38 2.81
C GLY A 221 12.54 7.18 2.10
N ALA A 222 13.37 7.43 1.10
CA ALA A 222 14.16 6.40 0.43
C ALA A 222 15.63 6.46 0.90
N ASP A 223 16.34 5.33 0.74
CA ASP A 223 17.76 5.17 1.07
C ASP A 223 18.15 5.52 2.53
N GLU A 224 17.15 5.56 3.42
CA GLU A 224 17.43 5.76 4.84
C GLU A 224 18.18 4.55 5.43
N PRO A 225 19.15 4.74 6.33
CA PRO A 225 19.99 3.65 6.83
C PRO A 225 19.19 2.59 7.60
N PHE A 226 19.72 1.36 7.63
CA PHE A 226 19.33 0.37 8.64
C PHE A 226 19.72 0.86 10.03
N GLY A 227 19.03 0.41 11.08
CA GLY A 227 19.24 0.89 12.45
C GLY A 227 18.52 2.20 12.75
N THR A 228 17.55 2.59 11.92
CA THR A 228 16.69 3.75 12.14
C THR A 228 15.59 3.39 13.15
N ASP A 229 15.34 4.26 14.15
CA ASP A 229 14.21 4.12 15.04
C ASP A 229 12.92 4.52 14.32
N VAL A 230 11.92 3.63 14.37
CA VAL A 230 10.63 3.82 13.70
C VAL A 230 9.46 3.74 14.65
N ARG A 231 8.39 4.45 14.32
CA ARG A 231 7.03 4.21 14.81
C ARG A 231 6.31 3.36 13.79
N LEU A 232 5.94 2.16 14.22
CA LEU A 232 5.21 1.17 13.42
C LEU A 232 3.73 1.27 13.72
N TYR A 233 2.91 1.52 12.72
CA TYR A 233 1.45 1.51 12.83
C TYR A 233 0.86 0.32 12.07
N GLY A 234 -0.31 -0.18 12.56
CA GLY A 234 -1.04 -1.23 11.86
C GLY A 234 -2.42 -1.46 12.45
N TYR A 235 -3.36 -1.89 11.60
CA TYR A 235 -4.72 -2.26 11.99
C TYR A 235 -4.87 -3.78 11.98
N PRO A 236 -4.81 -4.48 13.15
CA PRO A 236 -5.14 -5.90 13.19
C PRO A 236 -6.55 -6.14 12.69
N ALA A 237 -6.78 -7.15 11.84
CA ALA A 237 -8.10 -7.47 11.32
C ALA A 237 -9.15 -7.77 12.42
N THR A 238 -8.68 -8.08 13.62
CA THR A 238 -9.51 -8.36 14.81
C THR A 238 -9.71 -7.16 15.71
N SER A 239 -9.16 -5.97 15.39
CA SER A 239 -9.20 -4.76 16.23
C SER A 239 -9.75 -3.56 15.48
N GLU A 240 -10.68 -2.86 16.07
CA GLU A 240 -11.24 -1.60 15.55
C GLU A 240 -10.34 -0.37 15.85
N ARG A 241 -9.10 -0.60 16.31
CA ARG A 241 -8.14 0.46 16.64
C ARG A 241 -6.76 0.08 16.16
N PRO A 242 -5.97 1.05 15.64
CA PRO A 242 -4.60 0.78 15.23
C PRO A 242 -3.70 0.53 16.42
N LEU A 243 -2.65 -0.23 16.18
CA LEU A 243 -1.51 -0.40 17.07
C LEU A 243 -0.44 0.65 16.76
N LEU A 244 0.41 0.89 17.74
CA LEU A 244 1.65 1.65 17.65
C LEU A 244 2.72 0.94 18.45
N CYS A 245 3.88 0.71 17.82
CA CYS A 245 5.10 0.27 18.47
C CYS A 245 6.24 1.19 18.04
N THR A 246 7.21 1.41 18.92
CA THR A 246 8.46 2.10 18.58
C THR A 246 9.62 1.17 18.86
N ASN A 247 10.47 0.96 17.85
CA ASN A 247 11.71 0.19 18.01
C ASN A 247 12.70 0.54 16.88
N THR A 248 13.95 0.09 17.06
CA THR A 248 15.03 0.24 16.09
C THR A 248 14.93 -0.85 15.03
N THR A 249 15.06 -0.46 13.76
CA THR A 249 15.06 -1.41 12.63
C THR A 249 16.38 -2.15 12.52
N GLY A 250 16.34 -3.43 12.24
CA GLY A 250 17.48 -4.25 11.84
C GLY A 250 17.55 -4.44 10.31
N ARG A 251 18.58 -5.14 9.89
CA ARG A 251 18.77 -5.59 8.50
C ARG A 251 18.50 -7.09 8.39
N GLN A 252 17.47 -7.48 7.66
CA GLN A 252 17.21 -8.86 7.34
C GLN A 252 18.03 -9.29 6.12
N SER A 253 18.04 -8.48 5.04
CA SER A 253 18.86 -8.68 3.84
C SER A 253 19.38 -7.34 3.30
N ALA A 254 19.93 -7.32 2.10
CA ALA A 254 20.30 -6.06 1.43
C ALA A 254 19.05 -5.21 1.10
N PHE A 255 17.92 -5.87 0.87
CA PHE A 255 16.68 -5.28 0.37
C PHE A 255 15.51 -5.43 1.34
N GLN A 256 15.77 -5.87 2.59
CA GLN A 256 14.71 -6.08 3.59
C GLN A 256 15.12 -5.51 4.95
N ARG A 257 14.19 -4.78 5.56
CA ARG A 257 14.24 -4.35 6.96
C ARG A 257 13.50 -5.34 7.85
N VAL A 258 13.88 -5.37 9.12
CA VAL A 258 13.20 -6.12 10.17
C VAL A 258 13.01 -5.24 11.40
N VAL A 259 11.92 -5.42 12.13
CA VAL A 259 11.71 -4.79 13.44
C VAL A 259 10.95 -5.74 14.37
N ASP A 260 11.39 -5.83 15.63
CA ASP A 260 10.73 -6.62 16.67
C ASP A 260 9.71 -5.76 17.42
N CYS A 261 8.46 -5.87 17.01
CA CYS A 261 7.30 -5.18 17.57
C CYS A 261 6.18 -6.20 17.83
N PRO A 262 6.00 -6.70 19.06
CA PRO A 262 5.06 -7.77 19.34
C PRO A 262 3.60 -7.38 19.07
N GLY A 263 2.80 -8.35 18.61
CA GLY A 263 1.36 -8.23 18.49
C GLY A 263 0.87 -7.58 17.20
N TYR A 264 1.57 -7.78 16.08
CA TYR A 264 1.18 -7.32 14.74
C TYR A 264 0.67 -8.49 13.89
N PRO A 265 -0.58 -8.96 14.10
CA PRO A 265 -1.17 -10.05 13.34
C PRO A 265 -1.67 -9.60 11.97
N GLY A 266 -2.28 -10.53 11.22
CA GLY A 266 -2.91 -10.24 9.92
C GLY A 266 -3.85 -9.03 9.96
N GLY A 267 -3.84 -8.24 8.88
CA GLY A 267 -4.50 -6.94 8.76
C GLY A 267 -3.57 -5.74 9.00
N THR A 268 -2.44 -5.93 9.70
CA THR A 268 -1.44 -4.87 9.88
C THR A 268 -0.58 -4.65 8.63
N SER A 269 -0.60 -5.57 7.67
CA SER A 269 0.06 -5.45 6.35
C SER A 269 -0.18 -4.09 5.71
N GLY A 270 0.85 -3.50 5.13
CA GLY A 270 0.83 -2.14 4.57
C GLY A 270 0.94 -1.02 5.60
N GLY A 271 1.01 -1.35 6.89
CA GLY A 271 1.20 -0.39 7.97
C GLY A 271 2.55 0.33 7.86
N PRO A 272 2.58 1.69 7.96
CA PRO A 272 3.79 2.46 7.72
C PRO A 272 4.80 2.35 8.86
N TRP A 273 6.08 2.36 8.49
CA TRP A 273 7.22 2.54 9.39
C TRP A 273 7.69 3.99 9.28
N ILE A 274 7.38 4.82 10.27
CA ILE A 274 7.69 6.25 10.28
C ILE A 274 8.94 6.50 11.10
N SER A 275 10.01 6.99 10.47
CA SER A 275 11.27 7.35 11.12
C SER A 275 11.01 8.36 12.24
N THR A 276 11.55 8.10 13.44
CA THR A 276 11.40 9.04 14.56
C THR A 276 12.27 10.27 14.38
N ALA A 277 13.34 10.16 13.60
CA ALA A 277 14.29 11.24 13.36
C ALA A 277 13.82 12.22 12.28
N THR A 278 13.25 11.72 11.18
CA THR A 278 12.89 12.54 10.01
C THR A 278 11.38 12.75 9.87
N GLY A 279 10.57 11.85 10.44
CA GLY A 279 9.12 11.80 10.19
C GLY A 279 8.76 11.21 8.82
N HIS A 280 9.74 10.72 8.06
CA HIS A 280 9.50 10.10 6.76
C HIS A 280 9.00 8.66 6.94
N VAL A 281 8.16 8.19 6.00
CA VAL A 281 7.81 6.79 5.90
C VAL A 281 8.92 6.05 5.16
N VAL A 282 9.57 5.09 5.84
CA VAL A 282 10.80 4.40 5.38
C VAL A 282 10.58 2.91 5.15
N GLY A 283 9.34 2.45 5.28
CA GLY A 283 8.91 1.08 5.08
C GLY A 283 7.41 0.91 5.26
N ALA A 284 6.92 -0.25 4.92
CA ALA A 284 5.55 -0.70 5.15
C ALA A 284 5.57 -2.19 5.51
N ILE A 285 4.71 -2.63 6.43
CA ILE A 285 4.61 -4.05 6.79
C ILE A 285 4.29 -4.88 5.55
N GLY A 286 5.24 -5.68 5.10
CA GLY A 286 5.21 -6.46 3.88
C GLY A 286 6.59 -7.06 3.60
N GLY A 287 6.90 -7.39 2.34
CA GLY A 287 8.19 -7.96 1.97
C GLY A 287 8.36 -9.40 2.40
N TYR A 288 9.49 -9.72 3.06
CA TYR A 288 9.81 -11.08 3.46
C TYR A 288 8.66 -11.72 4.25
N GLN A 289 8.19 -12.89 3.77
CA GLN A 289 7.04 -13.62 4.33
C GLN A 289 5.77 -12.76 4.44
N GLN A 290 5.57 -11.82 3.49
CA GLN A 290 4.44 -10.89 3.48
C GLN A 290 4.28 -10.08 4.79
N GLY A 291 5.39 -9.73 5.42
CA GLY A 291 5.44 -8.97 6.66
C GLY A 291 5.82 -9.76 7.90
N GLY A 292 5.91 -11.10 7.82
CA GLY A 292 6.39 -11.99 8.88
C GLY A 292 5.48 -13.18 9.16
N ASP A 293 6.08 -14.29 9.58
CA ASP A 293 5.39 -15.53 9.97
C ASP A 293 4.85 -15.49 11.42
N THR A 294 5.28 -14.52 12.21
CA THR A 294 4.89 -14.36 13.61
C THR A 294 4.37 -12.96 13.86
N ASP A 295 3.50 -12.81 14.86
CA ASP A 295 2.95 -11.51 15.25
C ASP A 295 4.00 -10.60 15.94
N ASP A 296 5.20 -11.10 16.26
CA ASP A 296 6.18 -10.41 17.10
C ASP A 296 7.30 -9.72 16.30
N THR A 297 7.50 -10.15 15.05
CA THR A 297 8.53 -9.61 14.18
C THR A 297 7.91 -9.21 12.85
N SER A 298 8.12 -7.98 12.43
CA SER A 298 7.63 -7.46 11.15
C SER A 298 8.78 -7.18 10.18
N TYR A 299 8.51 -7.34 8.88
CA TYR A 299 9.44 -7.05 7.79
C TYR A 299 8.87 -5.96 6.88
N SER A 300 9.77 -5.33 6.12
CA SER A 300 9.45 -4.39 5.06
C SER A 300 10.49 -4.49 3.95
N ALA A 301 10.07 -4.41 2.70
CA ALA A 301 10.98 -4.08 1.62
C ALA A 301 11.78 -2.82 1.99
N TYR A 302 13.08 -2.79 1.61
CA TYR A 302 13.91 -1.61 1.78
C TYR A 302 13.49 -0.56 0.74
N PHE A 303 13.11 0.61 1.21
CA PHE A 303 12.73 1.70 0.32
C PHE A 303 13.98 2.35 -0.28
N ASP A 304 14.20 2.12 -1.56
CA ASP A 304 15.26 2.68 -2.38
C ASP A 304 14.67 3.50 -3.54
N HIS A 305 15.47 3.78 -4.56
CA HIS A 305 15.03 4.49 -5.76
C HIS A 305 13.85 3.81 -6.50
N THR A 306 13.58 2.52 -6.28
CA THR A 306 12.47 1.79 -6.92
C THR A 306 11.13 2.30 -6.40
N VAL A 307 10.99 2.49 -5.08
CA VAL A 307 9.76 3.05 -4.50
C VAL A 307 9.58 4.52 -4.89
N GLU A 308 10.67 5.30 -5.02
CA GLU A 308 10.60 6.69 -5.50
C GLU A 308 10.09 6.76 -6.94
N ALA A 309 10.61 5.87 -7.82
CA ALA A 309 10.16 5.78 -9.20
C ALA A 309 8.67 5.41 -9.30
N LEU A 310 8.22 4.43 -8.51
CA LEU A 310 6.81 4.04 -8.44
C LEU A 310 5.91 5.19 -7.97
N CYS A 311 6.33 5.94 -6.94
CA CYS A 311 5.59 7.11 -6.47
C CYS A 311 5.53 8.22 -7.55
N ALA A 312 6.63 8.46 -8.26
CA ALA A 312 6.66 9.44 -9.36
C ALA A 312 5.73 9.05 -10.52
N GLU A 313 5.67 7.77 -10.87
CA GLU A 313 4.73 7.24 -11.86
C GLU A 313 3.28 7.45 -11.42
N ALA A 314 2.94 7.10 -10.17
CA ALA A 314 1.61 7.29 -9.62
C ALA A 314 1.19 8.77 -9.60
N VAL A 315 2.10 9.70 -9.25
CA VAL A 315 1.85 11.16 -9.32
C VAL A 315 1.55 11.60 -10.75
N ALA A 316 2.31 11.09 -11.73
CA ALA A 316 2.10 11.44 -13.14
C ALA A 316 0.77 10.90 -13.70
N ALA A 317 0.32 9.74 -13.21
CA ALA A 317 -0.97 9.16 -13.59
C ALA A 317 -2.17 9.87 -12.96
N ALA A 318 -2.00 10.37 -11.72
CA ALA A 318 -3.07 11.01 -10.93
C ALA A 318 -3.35 12.48 -11.32
N THR A 319 -2.52 13.11 -12.20
CA THR A 319 -2.65 14.51 -12.68
C THR A 319 -3.25 14.59 -14.06
#